data_2fd3aae4ce68ce4ee3b1318eb1a6f741
#
_entry.id   2fd3aae4ce68ce4ee3b1318eb1a6f741
#
_cell.length_a   1.000
_cell.length_b   1.000
_cell.length_c   1.000
_cell.angle_alpha   90.00
_cell.angle_beta   90.00
_cell.angle_gamma   90.00
#
_symmetry.space_group_name_H-M   'P 1'
#
loop_
_entity.id
_entity.type
_entity.pdbx_description
1 polymer ?
#
loop_
_entity_poly.entity_id
_entity_poly.type
_entity_poly.pdbx_seq_one_letter_code
_entity_poly.pdbx_strand_id
1 'polypeptide(L)'
;MAVDGTYKIEIDTPMGKQESKLTLKTAGAKLSGTMESSFGTTSFSGGTVKGDEVSWEMEITSPMGKMKLDYKGKVAGSDIAGEVKAGDFGTSPFKGKKV
;
A
#
# COMPACT_ATOMS: atom_id res chain seq x y z
N MET A 1 19.16 0.45 -2.22
CA MET A 1 18.46 1.18 -1.19
C MET A 1 17.15 0.54 -0.88
N ALA A 2 16.99 0.24 0.34
CA ALA A 2 15.83 -0.51 0.74
C ALA A 2 14.65 0.43 0.96
N VAL A 3 13.53 0.08 0.38
CA VAL A 3 12.25 0.70 0.76
C VAL A 3 11.67 0.03 1.99
N ASP A 4 12.43 -0.91 2.55
CA ASP A 4 12.03 -1.66 3.74
C ASP A 4 11.75 -0.74 4.91
N GLY A 5 10.72 -1.04 5.64
CA GLY A 5 10.38 -0.30 6.84
C GLY A 5 8.88 -0.28 7.06
N THR A 6 8.50 0.37 8.13
CA THR A 6 7.11 0.55 8.49
C THR A 6 6.72 1.99 8.21
N TYR A 7 5.60 2.16 7.53
CA TYR A 7 5.09 3.48 7.16
C TYR A 7 3.70 3.65 7.72
N LYS A 8 3.43 4.84 8.19
CA LYS A 8 2.07 5.24 8.55
C LYS A 8 1.49 5.98 7.36
N ILE A 9 0.53 5.37 6.70
CA ILE A 9 -0.04 5.94 5.48
C ILE A 9 -1.47 6.40 5.69
N GLU A 10 -1.85 7.42 4.94
CA GLU A 10 -3.22 7.89 4.86
C GLU A 10 -3.71 7.71 3.44
N ILE A 11 -4.88 7.10 3.30
CA ILE A 11 -5.55 6.95 2.02
C ILE A 11 -6.74 7.88 2.01
N ASP A 12 -6.79 8.75 1.01
CA ASP A 12 -7.90 9.69 0.88
C ASP A 12 -9.00 9.04 0.05
N THR A 13 -10.08 8.67 0.71
CA THR A 13 -11.21 8.00 0.06
C THR A 13 -12.44 8.90 0.07
N PRO A 14 -13.44 8.64 -0.80
CA PRO A 14 -14.70 9.38 -0.76
C PRO A 14 -15.42 9.30 0.57
N MET A 15 -15.10 8.31 1.38
CA MET A 15 -15.68 8.14 2.71
C MET A 15 -14.84 8.78 3.82
N GLY A 16 -13.79 9.51 3.45
CA GLY A 16 -12.90 10.16 4.38
C GLY A 16 -11.50 9.56 4.36
N LYS A 17 -10.65 10.04 5.23
CA LYS A 17 -9.27 9.57 5.31
C LYS A 17 -9.19 8.28 6.11
N GLN A 18 -8.47 7.32 5.57
CA GLN A 18 -8.21 6.04 6.23
C GLN A 18 -6.73 5.98 6.58
N GLU A 19 -6.43 5.72 7.85
CA GLU A 19 -5.05 5.52 8.27
C GLU A 19 -4.74 4.04 8.32
N SER A 20 -3.55 3.68 7.84
CA SER A 20 -3.09 2.30 7.84
C SER A 20 -1.61 2.26 8.15
N LYS A 21 -1.16 1.15 8.68
CA LYS A 21 0.25 0.91 8.94
C LYS A 21 0.76 -0.09 7.90
N LEU A 22 1.72 0.33 7.13
CA LEU A 22 2.25 -0.45 6.02
C LEU A 22 3.68 -0.86 6.36
N THR A 23 3.96 -2.17 6.33
CA THR A 23 5.30 -2.68 6.49
C THR A 23 5.75 -3.25 5.16
N LEU A 24 6.88 -2.79 4.67
CA LEU A 24 7.44 -3.24 3.40
C LEU A 24 8.71 -4.02 3.61
N LYS A 25 8.84 -5.11 2.87
CA LYS A 25 10.05 -5.94 2.83
C LYS A 25 10.41 -6.21 1.39
N THR A 26 11.68 -6.05 1.07
CA THR A 26 12.18 -6.30 -0.27
C THR A 26 13.10 -7.51 -0.28
N ALA A 27 13.06 -8.25 -1.38
CA ALA A 27 13.95 -9.37 -1.65
C ALA A 27 14.34 -9.25 -3.12
N GLY A 28 15.47 -8.59 -3.40
CA GLY A 28 15.83 -8.24 -4.76
C GLY A 28 14.83 -7.24 -5.33
N ALA A 29 14.25 -7.58 -6.48
CA ALA A 29 13.23 -6.74 -7.09
C ALA A 29 11.81 -7.08 -6.65
N LYS A 30 11.67 -8.03 -5.71
CA LYS A 30 10.36 -8.46 -5.23
C LYS A 30 9.99 -7.72 -3.96
N LEU A 31 8.72 -7.38 -3.85
CA LEU A 31 8.18 -6.67 -2.71
C LEU A 31 7.12 -7.50 -2.02
N SER A 32 7.19 -7.55 -0.71
CA SER A 32 6.13 -8.15 0.10
C SER A 32 5.93 -7.28 1.34
N GLY A 33 4.89 -7.56 2.09
CA GLY A 33 4.65 -6.83 3.31
C GLY A 33 3.29 -7.10 3.91
N THR A 34 2.95 -6.27 4.88
CA THR A 34 1.66 -6.34 5.55
C THR A 34 1.09 -4.93 5.68
N MET A 35 -0.22 -4.85 5.65
CA MET A 35 -0.93 -3.61 5.91
C MET A 35 -1.92 -3.82 7.03
N GLU A 36 -1.79 -3.05 8.09
CA GLU A 36 -2.71 -3.07 9.22
C GLU A 36 -3.63 -1.88 9.13
N SER A 37 -4.92 -2.14 9.24
CA SER A 37 -5.93 -1.09 9.23
C SER A 37 -6.99 -1.40 10.27
N SER A 38 -7.98 -0.51 10.40
CA SER A 38 -9.11 -0.75 11.29
C SER A 38 -9.93 -1.99 10.89
N PHE A 39 -9.74 -2.47 9.67
CA PHE A 39 -10.43 -3.66 9.16
C PHE A 39 -9.64 -4.96 9.39
N GLY A 40 -8.46 -4.86 9.96
CA GLY A 40 -7.60 -6.00 10.23
C GLY A 40 -6.26 -5.90 9.52
N THR A 41 -5.55 -7.02 9.47
CA THR A 41 -4.23 -7.10 8.87
C THR A 41 -4.29 -7.90 7.58
N THR A 42 -3.72 -7.37 6.53
CA THR A 42 -3.65 -8.03 5.23
C THR A 42 -2.20 -8.14 4.80
N SER A 43 -1.81 -9.34 4.37
CA SER A 43 -0.46 -9.57 3.84
C SER A 43 -0.51 -9.57 2.33
N PHE A 44 0.57 -9.12 1.72
CA PHE A 44 0.71 -9.17 0.27
C PHE A 44 2.10 -9.66 -0.12
N SER A 45 2.19 -10.20 -1.32
CA SER A 45 3.46 -10.65 -1.89
C SER A 45 3.36 -10.53 -3.41
N GLY A 46 4.49 -10.73 -4.08
CA GLY A 46 4.51 -10.63 -5.54
C GLY A 46 4.53 -9.21 -6.05
N GLY A 47 4.78 -8.24 -5.19
CA GLY A 47 4.97 -6.87 -5.63
C GLY A 47 6.32 -6.66 -6.28
N THR A 48 6.54 -5.47 -6.79
CA THR A 48 7.75 -5.11 -7.53
C THR A 48 8.35 -3.83 -6.97
N VAL A 49 9.67 -3.81 -6.90
CA VAL A 49 10.45 -2.62 -6.53
C VAL A 49 11.35 -2.28 -7.69
N LYS A 50 11.31 -1.04 -8.12
CA LYS A 50 12.20 -0.55 -9.17
C LYS A 50 12.75 0.81 -8.73
N GLY A 51 13.97 0.82 -8.22
CA GLY A 51 14.53 2.03 -7.65
C GLY A 51 13.71 2.48 -6.46
N ASP A 52 13.14 3.66 -6.54
CA ASP A 52 12.29 4.22 -5.50
C ASP A 52 10.81 3.91 -5.71
N GLU A 53 10.46 3.26 -6.81
CA GLU A 53 9.08 2.95 -7.14
C GLU A 53 8.70 1.58 -6.63
N VAL A 54 7.52 1.50 -6.04
CA VAL A 54 6.96 0.25 -5.52
C VAL A 54 5.57 0.06 -6.08
N SER A 55 5.23 -1.19 -6.35
CA SER A 55 3.87 -1.54 -6.76
C SER A 55 3.54 -2.92 -6.23
N TRP A 56 2.29 -3.09 -5.84
CA TRP A 56 1.81 -4.40 -5.38
C TRP A 56 0.30 -4.46 -5.51
N GLU A 57 -0.21 -5.68 -5.48
CA GLU A 57 -1.64 -5.94 -5.49
C GLU A 57 -2.04 -6.56 -4.18
N MET A 58 -3.19 -6.16 -3.68
CA MET A 58 -3.79 -6.76 -2.50
C MET A 58 -5.23 -7.14 -2.81
N GLU A 59 -5.67 -8.24 -2.19
CA GLU A 59 -7.05 -8.64 -2.25
C GLU A 59 -7.63 -8.56 -0.86
N ILE A 60 -8.69 -7.81 -0.70
CA ILE A 60 -9.39 -7.71 0.57
C ILE A 60 -10.76 -8.33 0.45
N THR A 61 -11.20 -8.96 1.52
CA THR A 61 -12.56 -9.52 1.60
C THR A 61 -13.43 -8.55 2.37
N SER A 62 -14.49 -8.09 1.72
CA SER A 62 -15.45 -7.20 2.33
C SER A 62 -16.81 -7.88 2.39
N PRO A 63 -17.79 -7.33 3.16
CA PRO A 63 -19.14 -7.87 3.16
C PRO A 63 -19.79 -7.90 1.77
N MET A 64 -19.27 -7.10 0.85
CA MET A 64 -19.77 -7.03 -0.52
C MET A 64 -19.01 -7.95 -1.48
N GLY A 65 -18.05 -8.75 -0.97
CA GLY A 65 -17.24 -9.65 -1.76
C GLY A 65 -15.78 -9.30 -1.74
N LYS A 66 -15.02 -9.94 -2.62
CA LYS A 66 -13.59 -9.70 -2.72
C LYS A 66 -13.29 -8.49 -3.59
N MET A 67 -12.39 -7.66 -3.13
CA MET A 67 -11.97 -6.49 -3.86
C MET A 67 -10.46 -6.53 -4.07
N LYS A 68 -10.03 -6.27 -5.29
CA LYS A 68 -8.62 -6.23 -5.64
C LYS A 68 -8.15 -4.78 -5.66
N LEU A 69 -7.09 -4.53 -4.94
CA LEU A 69 -6.49 -3.20 -4.84
C LEU A 69 -5.10 -3.22 -5.46
N ASP A 70 -4.86 -2.31 -6.38
CA ASP A 70 -3.54 -2.12 -6.98
C ASP A 70 -2.91 -0.88 -6.38
N TYR A 71 -1.76 -1.05 -5.77
CA TYR A 71 -1.01 0.04 -5.16
C TYR A 71 0.21 0.38 -6.00
N LYS A 72 0.42 1.66 -6.20
CA LYS A 72 1.60 2.19 -6.86
C LYS A 72 2.10 3.38 -6.08
N GLY A 73 3.37 3.37 -5.71
CA GLY A 73 3.91 4.46 -4.93
C GLY A 73 5.36 4.73 -5.22
N LYS A 74 5.84 5.81 -4.66
CA LYS A 74 7.24 6.21 -4.75
C LYS A 74 7.71 6.59 -3.36
N VAL A 75 8.87 6.08 -2.99
CA VAL A 75 9.49 6.37 -1.70
C VAL A 75 10.56 7.43 -1.91
N ALA A 76 10.49 8.50 -1.13
CA ALA A 76 11.48 9.58 -1.17
C ALA A 76 11.93 9.87 0.25
N GLY A 77 13.13 9.39 0.61
CA GLY A 77 13.62 9.50 1.97
C GLY A 77 12.74 8.70 2.94
N SER A 78 12.08 9.38 3.84
CA SER A 78 11.16 8.75 4.78
C SER A 78 9.70 8.92 4.39
N ASP A 79 9.44 9.48 3.21
CA ASP A 79 8.08 9.70 2.72
C ASP A 79 7.71 8.67 1.66
N ILE A 80 6.45 8.28 1.64
CA ILE A 80 5.89 7.46 0.58
C ILE A 80 4.61 8.14 0.08
N ALA A 81 4.44 8.14 -1.23
CA ALA A 81 3.25 8.71 -1.85
C ALA A 81 2.91 7.94 -3.10
N GLY A 82 1.65 7.86 -3.43
CA GLY A 82 1.22 7.14 -4.61
C GLY A 82 -0.28 7.09 -4.74
N GLU A 83 -0.75 6.06 -5.41
CA GLU A 83 -2.16 5.87 -5.69
C GLU A 83 -2.56 4.43 -5.46
N VAL A 84 -3.80 4.24 -5.05
CA VAL A 84 -4.41 2.92 -4.96
C VAL A 84 -5.60 2.90 -5.91
N LYS A 85 -5.62 1.89 -6.76
CA LYS A 85 -6.72 1.67 -7.70
C LYS A 85 -7.60 0.56 -7.14
N ALA A 86 -8.84 0.89 -6.87
CA ALA A 86 -9.79 -0.02 -6.24
C ALA A 86 -10.82 -0.51 -7.25
N GLY A 87 -10.39 -1.36 -8.20
CA GLY A 87 -11.29 -1.93 -9.20
C GLY A 87 -12.13 -0.86 -9.90
N ASP A 88 -13.44 -0.99 -9.79
CA ASP A 88 -14.39 -0.07 -10.43
C ASP A 88 -14.64 1.21 -9.63
N PHE A 89 -14.07 1.31 -8.44
CA PHE A 89 -14.26 2.48 -7.58
C PHE A 89 -13.33 3.64 -7.90
N GLY A 90 -12.44 3.45 -8.86
CA GLY A 90 -11.51 4.48 -9.27
C GLY A 90 -10.20 4.47 -8.50
N THR A 91 -9.50 5.58 -8.57
CA THR A 91 -8.16 5.70 -8.00
C THR A 91 -8.17 6.73 -6.88
N SER A 92 -7.53 6.39 -5.77
CA SER A 92 -7.41 7.29 -4.62
C SER A 92 -5.94 7.53 -4.30
N PRO A 93 -5.54 8.77 -3.97
CA PRO A 93 -4.17 9.03 -3.59
C PRO A 93 -3.90 8.56 -2.16
N PHE A 94 -2.65 8.18 -1.90
CA PHE A 94 -2.21 7.90 -0.55
C PHE A 94 -0.85 8.53 -0.31
N LYS A 95 -0.55 8.80 0.93
CA LYS A 95 0.74 9.30 1.34
C LYS A 95 1.03 8.86 2.77
N GLY A 96 2.29 8.84 3.11
CA GLY A 96 2.67 8.44 4.44
C GLY A 96 4.11 8.75 4.75
N LYS A 97 4.50 8.42 5.96
CA LYS A 97 5.85 8.61 6.45
C LYS A 97 6.33 7.38 7.17
N LYS A 98 7.63 7.16 7.06
CA LYS A 98 8.30 6.07 7.74
C LYS A 98 8.29 6.33 9.24
N VAL A 99 7.94 5.32 9.99
CA VAL A 99 7.85 5.41 11.45
C VAL A 99 9.11 4.88 12.08
#